data_abdc55df13e3b3e0ca571f331330bc2b
#
_entry.id   abdc55df13e3b3e0ca571f331330bc2b
#
_cell.length_a   1.000
_cell.length_b   1.000
_cell.length_c   1.000
_cell.angle_alpha   90.00
_cell.angle_beta   90.00
_cell.angle_gamma   90.00
#
_symmetry.space_group_name_H-M   'P 1'
#
loop_
_entity.id
_entity.type
_entity.pdbx_description
1 polymer ?
#
loop_
_entity_poly.entity_id
_entity_poly.type
_entity_poly.pdbx_seq_one_letter_code
_entity_poly.pdbx_strand_id
1 'polypeptide(L)'
;EDTSGNLWLATYVCGVFRYDVSKKEWKNYVHNEKDEKSLSNNKVLSVFEDSRRNVWLTIQGRGICLFHPETENFTRYDTGNGLPNDVVYQIAEDEDGVFWLTTNNGLARFDLTSGAVKVYTTANGLPSDQFNYRSSFKDKDGTIYFGSIDGFVAFNPKTFSENKYVPSAVITDFLLFNKEMRAGAENSPLQENITFSDKLLLCAEQNSFSFRLAALG
;
A
#
# COMPACT_ATOMS: atom_id res chain seq x y z
N GLU A 1 10.00 -10.64 -21.20
CA GLU A 1 10.41 -12.06 -21.32
C GLU A 1 10.48 -12.66 -19.92
N ASP A 2 9.90 -13.87 -19.74
CA ASP A 2 10.04 -14.61 -18.51
C ASP A 2 11.29 -15.51 -18.55
N THR A 3 11.67 -16.12 -17.44
CA THR A 3 12.86 -16.98 -17.35
C THR A 3 12.74 -18.27 -18.18
N SER A 4 11.54 -18.63 -18.63
CA SER A 4 11.29 -19.74 -19.57
C SER A 4 11.41 -19.30 -21.03
N GLY A 5 11.70 -18.02 -21.29
CA GLY A 5 11.84 -17.43 -22.61
C GLY A 5 10.52 -17.01 -23.27
N ASN A 6 9.38 -17.14 -22.59
CA ASN A 6 8.11 -16.68 -23.17
C ASN A 6 8.03 -15.15 -23.15
N LEU A 7 7.44 -14.58 -24.19
CA LEU A 7 7.21 -13.14 -24.27
C LEU A 7 5.80 -12.80 -23.78
N TRP A 8 5.71 -11.80 -22.93
CA TRP A 8 4.46 -11.29 -22.39
C TRP A 8 4.21 -9.87 -22.89
N LEU A 9 3.05 -9.64 -23.49
CA LEU A 9 2.63 -8.32 -24.00
C LEU A 9 1.39 -7.85 -23.25
N ALA A 10 1.60 -6.93 -22.31
CA ALA A 10 0.52 -6.24 -21.62
C ALA A 10 -0.16 -5.25 -22.58
N THR A 11 -1.48 -5.27 -22.63
CA THR A 11 -2.25 -4.34 -23.45
C THR A 11 -3.27 -3.58 -22.62
N TYR A 12 -3.65 -2.39 -23.10
CA TYR A 12 -4.59 -1.54 -22.39
C TYR A 12 -6.07 -1.86 -22.68
N VAL A 13 -6.36 -2.74 -23.64
CA VAL A 13 -7.74 -3.05 -24.07
C VAL A 13 -7.99 -4.53 -24.25
N CYS A 14 -6.97 -5.29 -24.69
CA CYS A 14 -7.11 -6.66 -25.16
C CYS A 14 -6.57 -7.71 -24.19
N GLY A 15 -6.41 -7.36 -22.90
CA GLY A 15 -5.84 -8.26 -21.91
C GLY A 15 -4.33 -8.43 -22.07
N VAL A 16 -3.81 -9.64 -21.90
CA VAL A 16 -2.39 -9.97 -22.05
C VAL A 16 -2.18 -11.07 -23.06
N PHE A 17 -1.13 -10.92 -23.88
CA PHE A 17 -0.69 -11.95 -24.80
C PHE A 17 0.58 -12.62 -24.27
N ARG A 18 0.64 -13.93 -24.38
CA ARG A 18 1.83 -14.73 -24.14
C ARG A 18 2.24 -15.43 -25.43
N TYR A 19 3.49 -15.26 -25.83
CA TYR A 19 4.12 -16.07 -26.86
C TYR A 19 4.88 -17.22 -26.22
N ASP A 20 4.43 -18.44 -26.40
CA ASP A 20 5.12 -19.64 -25.96
C ASP A 20 6.23 -19.97 -26.97
N VAL A 21 7.48 -19.74 -26.58
CA VAL A 21 8.64 -19.91 -27.46
C VAL A 21 8.83 -21.37 -27.83
N SER A 22 8.50 -22.32 -26.95
CA SER A 22 8.64 -23.76 -27.20
C SER A 22 7.65 -24.26 -28.22
N LYS A 23 6.41 -23.76 -28.16
CA LYS A 23 5.32 -24.13 -29.08
C LYS A 23 5.24 -23.23 -30.31
N LYS A 24 5.93 -22.07 -30.27
CA LYS A 24 5.85 -21.02 -31.30
C LYS A 24 4.41 -20.48 -31.51
N GLU A 25 3.64 -20.39 -30.44
CA GLU A 25 2.23 -20.03 -30.48
C GLU A 25 1.93 -18.81 -29.60
N TRP A 26 0.99 -17.99 -30.06
CA TRP A 26 0.44 -16.90 -29.27
C TRP A 26 -0.83 -17.35 -28.56
N LYS A 27 -0.96 -16.96 -27.30
CA LYS A 27 -2.20 -17.08 -26.56
C LYS A 27 -2.62 -15.73 -25.99
N ASN A 28 -3.91 -15.43 -26.07
CA ASN A 28 -4.48 -14.23 -25.49
C ASN A 28 -5.33 -14.61 -24.27
N TYR A 29 -5.10 -13.92 -23.17
CA TYR A 29 -5.89 -14.03 -21.96
C TYR A 29 -6.68 -12.74 -21.75
N VAL A 30 -7.98 -12.87 -21.56
CA VAL A 30 -8.92 -11.77 -21.43
C VAL A 30 -9.80 -11.95 -20.20
N HIS A 31 -10.41 -10.84 -19.77
CA HIS A 31 -11.42 -10.86 -18.73
C HIS A 31 -12.71 -11.52 -19.23
N ASN A 32 -13.29 -12.36 -18.39
CA ASN A 32 -14.61 -12.96 -18.59
C ASN A 32 -15.41 -12.81 -17.29
N GLU A 33 -16.53 -12.10 -17.34
CA GLU A 33 -17.40 -11.85 -16.17
C GLU A 33 -17.95 -13.12 -15.53
N LYS A 34 -18.07 -14.21 -16.32
CA LYS A 34 -18.59 -15.51 -15.86
C LYS A 34 -17.52 -16.43 -15.32
N ASP A 35 -16.26 -16.02 -15.40
CA ASP A 35 -15.12 -16.84 -14.95
C ASP A 35 -14.22 -16.02 -14.00
N GLU A 36 -14.36 -16.29 -12.71
CA GLU A 36 -13.56 -15.64 -11.66
C GLU A 36 -12.06 -15.95 -11.75
N LYS A 37 -11.68 -17.01 -12.49
CA LYS A 37 -10.29 -17.37 -12.73
C LYS A 37 -9.70 -16.72 -13.99
N SER A 38 -10.48 -15.96 -14.75
CA SER A 38 -9.98 -15.11 -15.84
C SER A 38 -9.29 -13.85 -15.28
N LEU A 39 -8.68 -13.03 -16.14
CA LEU A 39 -8.19 -11.70 -15.74
C LEU A 39 -9.27 -10.89 -15.03
N SER A 40 -8.89 -10.06 -14.06
CA SER A 40 -9.83 -9.17 -13.38
C SER A 40 -10.32 -8.00 -14.25
N ASN A 41 -9.56 -7.61 -15.29
CA ASN A 41 -9.92 -6.64 -16.32
C ASN A 41 -8.96 -6.80 -17.52
N ASN A 42 -9.38 -6.30 -18.72
CA ASN A 42 -8.55 -6.32 -19.93
C ASN A 42 -7.47 -5.23 -19.98
N LYS A 43 -7.48 -4.28 -19.05
CA LYS A 43 -6.48 -3.20 -18.97
C LYS A 43 -5.29 -3.64 -18.13
N VAL A 44 -4.32 -4.30 -18.77
CA VAL A 44 -3.09 -4.78 -18.15
C VAL A 44 -2.01 -3.70 -18.26
N LEU A 45 -1.46 -3.27 -17.12
CA LEU A 45 -0.50 -2.17 -17.04
C LEU A 45 0.94 -2.66 -17.12
N SER A 46 1.26 -3.75 -16.42
CA SER A 46 2.59 -4.33 -16.41
C SER A 46 2.57 -5.84 -16.20
N VAL A 47 3.67 -6.47 -16.54
CA VAL A 47 3.98 -7.88 -16.27
C VAL A 47 5.25 -7.91 -15.45
N PHE A 48 5.27 -8.70 -14.41
CA PHE A 48 6.40 -8.89 -13.51
C PHE A 48 6.59 -10.37 -13.21
N GLU A 49 7.82 -10.87 -13.28
CA GLU A 49 8.17 -12.22 -12.84
C GLU A 49 8.94 -12.12 -11.52
N ASP A 50 8.46 -12.83 -10.49
CA ASP A 50 9.09 -12.86 -9.19
C ASP A 50 10.29 -13.85 -9.13
N SER A 51 11.04 -13.85 -8.04
CA SER A 51 12.20 -14.71 -7.82
C SER A 51 11.85 -16.21 -7.80
N ARG A 52 10.57 -16.55 -7.59
CA ARG A 52 10.03 -17.91 -7.61
C ARG A 52 9.49 -18.31 -8.97
N ARG A 53 9.70 -17.46 -10.00
CA ARG A 53 9.23 -17.61 -11.39
C ARG A 53 7.71 -17.55 -11.56
N ASN A 54 7.01 -16.91 -10.64
CA ASN A 54 5.60 -16.63 -10.81
C ASN A 54 5.43 -15.37 -11.65
N VAL A 55 4.49 -15.37 -12.58
CA VAL A 55 4.17 -14.23 -13.42
C VAL A 55 2.99 -13.48 -12.84
N TRP A 56 3.21 -12.20 -12.53
CA TRP A 56 2.26 -11.28 -11.97
C TRP A 56 1.90 -10.20 -12.97
N LEU A 57 0.64 -9.80 -12.96
CA LEU A 57 0.10 -8.75 -13.81
C LEU A 57 -0.49 -7.64 -12.94
N THR A 58 -0.16 -6.39 -13.20
CA THR A 58 -0.90 -5.27 -12.59
C THR A 58 -2.07 -4.91 -13.50
N ILE A 59 -3.25 -4.76 -12.91
CA ILE A 59 -4.51 -4.54 -13.63
C ILE A 59 -5.09 -3.19 -13.20
N GLN A 60 -5.42 -2.35 -14.15
CA GLN A 60 -5.92 -1.01 -13.85
C GLN A 60 -7.19 -1.05 -12.98
N GLY A 61 -7.08 -0.51 -11.76
CA GLY A 61 -8.18 -0.40 -10.81
C GLY A 61 -8.76 -1.75 -10.33
N ARG A 62 -7.98 -2.84 -10.48
CA ARG A 62 -8.38 -4.21 -10.12
C ARG A 62 -7.23 -5.00 -9.49
N GLY A 63 -6.30 -4.31 -8.84
CA GLY A 63 -5.18 -4.92 -8.12
C GLY A 63 -4.18 -5.63 -9.01
N ILE A 64 -3.81 -6.83 -8.61
CA ILE A 64 -2.85 -7.69 -9.32
C ILE A 64 -3.42 -9.09 -9.56
N CYS A 65 -2.91 -9.76 -10.59
CA CYS A 65 -3.27 -11.14 -10.91
C CYS A 65 -2.00 -12.01 -10.95
N LEU A 66 -2.06 -13.16 -10.30
CA LEU A 66 -1.06 -14.23 -10.41
C LEU A 66 -1.48 -15.20 -11.51
N PHE A 67 -0.62 -15.44 -12.48
CA PHE A 67 -0.83 -16.45 -13.52
C PHE A 67 -0.42 -17.85 -13.06
N HIS A 68 -1.26 -18.85 -13.33
CA HIS A 68 -0.99 -20.26 -13.08
C HIS A 68 -0.72 -21.00 -14.41
N PRO A 69 0.52 -21.36 -14.73
CA PRO A 69 0.88 -21.94 -16.01
C PRO A 69 0.24 -23.32 -16.27
N GLU A 70 0.02 -24.12 -15.22
CA GLU A 70 -0.55 -25.46 -15.34
C GLU A 70 -2.03 -25.48 -15.76
N THR A 71 -2.78 -24.48 -15.29
CA THR A 71 -4.21 -24.38 -15.54
C THR A 71 -4.57 -23.21 -16.46
N GLU A 72 -3.56 -22.38 -16.77
CA GLU A 72 -3.66 -21.18 -17.61
C GLU A 72 -4.75 -20.19 -17.14
N ASN A 73 -4.93 -20.10 -15.83
CA ASN A 73 -5.88 -19.21 -15.18
C ASN A 73 -5.17 -18.24 -14.20
N PHE A 74 -5.94 -17.44 -13.50
CA PHE A 74 -5.43 -16.37 -12.64
C PHE A 74 -6.03 -16.43 -11.24
N THR A 75 -5.21 -16.14 -10.23
CA THR A 75 -5.69 -15.72 -8.91
C THR A 75 -5.66 -14.20 -8.85
N ARG A 76 -6.76 -13.59 -8.41
CA ARG A 76 -6.92 -12.14 -8.28
C ARG A 76 -6.62 -11.69 -6.86
N TYR A 77 -5.87 -10.62 -6.71
CA TYR A 77 -5.61 -9.94 -5.45
C TYR A 77 -6.08 -8.50 -5.56
N ASP A 78 -6.99 -8.12 -4.69
CA ASP A 78 -7.57 -6.79 -4.59
C ASP A 78 -7.78 -6.38 -3.11
N THR A 79 -8.40 -5.25 -2.85
CA THR A 79 -8.66 -4.78 -1.48
C THR A 79 -9.58 -5.70 -0.71
N GLY A 80 -10.39 -6.53 -1.37
CA GLY A 80 -11.26 -7.52 -0.73
C GLY A 80 -10.50 -8.72 -0.16
N ASN A 81 -9.26 -8.97 -0.62
CA ASN A 81 -8.47 -10.12 -0.19
C ASN A 81 -7.02 -9.78 0.20
N GLY A 82 -6.80 -8.55 0.65
CA GLY A 82 -5.58 -8.17 1.37
C GLY A 82 -4.67 -7.15 0.71
N LEU A 83 -4.92 -6.70 -0.54
CA LEU A 83 -4.18 -5.57 -1.08
C LEU A 83 -4.59 -4.26 -0.40
N PRO A 84 -3.64 -3.33 -0.20
CA PRO A 84 -3.94 -2.03 0.38
C PRO A 84 -4.69 -1.09 -0.57
N ASN A 85 -4.63 -1.36 -1.87
CA ASN A 85 -5.22 -0.52 -2.92
C ASN A 85 -5.43 -1.32 -4.22
N ASP A 86 -6.53 -1.08 -4.91
CA ASP A 86 -6.83 -1.70 -6.20
C ASP A 86 -6.09 -1.05 -7.38
N VAL A 87 -5.50 0.14 -7.16
CA VAL A 87 -4.68 0.81 -8.17
C VAL A 87 -3.22 0.51 -7.89
N VAL A 88 -2.68 -0.50 -8.54
CA VAL A 88 -1.26 -0.89 -8.48
C VAL A 88 -0.63 -0.59 -9.85
N TYR A 89 0.41 0.24 -9.85
CA TYR A 89 1.12 0.63 -11.08
C TYR A 89 2.28 -0.29 -11.41
N GLN A 90 3.09 -0.62 -10.39
CA GLN A 90 4.30 -1.41 -10.53
C GLN A 90 4.49 -2.34 -9.33
N ILE A 91 5.19 -3.43 -9.59
CA ILE A 91 5.68 -4.37 -8.59
C ILE A 91 7.20 -4.39 -8.66
N ALA A 92 7.85 -4.33 -7.52
CA ALA A 92 9.24 -4.72 -7.36
C ALA A 92 9.34 -5.71 -6.19
N GLU A 93 10.24 -6.67 -6.30
CA GLU A 93 10.48 -7.66 -5.26
C GLU A 93 11.84 -7.38 -4.61
N ASP A 94 11.90 -7.39 -3.28
CA ASP A 94 13.15 -7.34 -2.56
C ASP A 94 13.83 -8.73 -2.48
N GLU A 95 14.95 -8.82 -1.78
CA GLU A 95 15.71 -10.07 -1.68
C GLU A 95 15.06 -11.08 -0.72
N ASP A 96 14.15 -10.63 0.13
CA ASP A 96 13.39 -11.49 1.05
C ASP A 96 12.09 -12.01 0.39
N GLY A 97 11.84 -11.65 -0.88
CA GLY A 97 10.64 -12.04 -1.62
C GLY A 97 9.40 -11.22 -1.25
N VAL A 98 9.59 -10.06 -0.64
CA VAL A 98 8.51 -9.15 -0.28
C VAL A 98 8.25 -8.18 -1.42
N PHE A 99 6.99 -7.93 -1.72
CA PHE A 99 6.61 -7.03 -2.80
C PHE A 99 6.51 -5.58 -2.33
N TRP A 100 7.03 -4.70 -3.17
CA TRP A 100 6.89 -3.26 -3.07
C TRP A 100 6.00 -2.79 -4.21
N LEU A 101 4.80 -2.34 -3.86
CA LEU A 101 3.74 -1.98 -4.80
C LEU A 101 3.58 -0.48 -4.84
N THR A 102 3.75 0.13 -6.01
CA THR A 102 3.43 1.55 -6.19
C THR A 102 1.95 1.71 -6.48
N THR A 103 1.31 2.64 -5.78
CA THR A 103 -0.13 2.87 -5.87
C THR A 103 -0.46 4.35 -6.10
N ASN A 104 -1.74 4.69 -6.21
CA ASN A 104 -2.20 6.08 -6.19
C ASN A 104 -2.39 6.64 -4.77
N ASN A 105 -2.05 5.86 -3.74
CA ASN A 105 -2.15 6.24 -2.33
C ASN A 105 -0.95 5.70 -1.54
N GLY A 106 0.26 6.02 -2.01
CA GLY A 106 1.51 5.65 -1.37
C GLY A 106 2.18 4.40 -1.92
N LEU A 107 3.26 4.01 -1.27
CA LEU A 107 4.06 2.83 -1.53
C LEU A 107 3.71 1.75 -0.52
N ALA A 108 3.28 0.60 -0.99
CA ALA A 108 2.92 -0.52 -0.13
C ALA A 108 4.02 -1.59 -0.11
N ARG A 109 4.42 -2.00 1.08
CA ARG A 109 5.18 -3.22 1.34
C ARG A 109 4.18 -4.34 1.60
N PHE A 110 4.21 -5.39 0.80
CA PHE A 110 3.27 -6.50 0.86
C PHE A 110 4.01 -7.83 0.92
N ASP A 111 3.90 -8.51 2.04
CA ASP A 111 4.42 -9.86 2.22
C ASP A 111 3.33 -10.88 1.85
N LEU A 112 3.51 -11.53 0.73
CA LEU A 112 2.59 -12.56 0.21
C LEU A 112 2.45 -13.77 1.13
N THR A 113 3.47 -14.07 1.93
CA THR A 113 3.49 -15.29 2.77
C THR A 113 2.67 -15.08 4.04
N SER A 114 2.83 -13.94 4.70
CA SER A 114 2.12 -13.61 5.93
C SER A 114 0.82 -12.82 5.68
N GLY A 115 0.63 -12.26 4.48
CA GLY A 115 -0.43 -11.31 4.17
C GLY A 115 -0.22 -9.94 4.82
N ALA A 116 0.95 -9.69 5.42
CA ALA A 116 1.23 -8.42 6.09
C ALA A 116 1.40 -7.30 5.09
N VAL A 117 0.68 -6.21 5.32
CA VAL A 117 0.72 -5.00 4.50
C VAL A 117 1.15 -3.81 5.34
N LYS A 118 2.04 -2.98 4.80
CA LYS A 118 2.36 -1.67 5.34
C LYS A 118 2.41 -0.64 4.22
N VAL A 119 1.76 0.49 4.43
CA VAL A 119 1.70 1.59 3.45
C VAL A 119 2.54 2.76 3.96
N TYR A 120 3.36 3.31 3.09
CA TYR A 120 4.17 4.50 3.29
C TYR A 120 3.59 5.63 2.44
N THR A 121 3.50 6.82 3.02
CA THR A 121 2.92 8.00 2.41
C THR A 121 3.84 9.21 2.57
N THR A 122 3.40 10.37 2.13
CA THR A 122 4.09 11.65 2.37
C THR A 122 4.31 11.92 3.86
N ALA A 123 3.43 11.41 4.74
CA ALA A 123 3.63 11.44 6.20
C ALA A 123 4.85 10.64 6.68
N ASN A 124 5.33 9.68 5.87
CA ASN A 124 6.53 8.89 6.13
C ASN A 124 7.75 9.40 5.34
N GLY A 125 7.63 10.57 4.69
CA GLY A 125 8.72 11.20 3.95
C GLY A 125 8.79 10.89 2.45
N LEU A 126 7.74 10.28 1.87
CA LEU A 126 7.66 10.17 0.42
C LEU A 126 7.48 11.55 -0.22
N PRO A 127 8.05 11.80 -1.42
CA PRO A 127 7.85 13.05 -2.13
C PRO A 127 6.40 13.23 -2.60
N SER A 128 5.69 12.13 -2.85
CA SER A 128 4.29 12.10 -3.26
C SER A 128 3.65 10.76 -2.95
N ASP A 129 2.33 10.75 -2.75
CA ASP A 129 1.55 9.52 -2.59
C ASP A 129 1.14 8.90 -3.94
N GLN A 130 1.33 9.63 -5.05
CA GLN A 130 1.00 9.16 -6.39
C GLN A 130 2.25 8.80 -7.17
N PHE A 131 2.28 7.57 -7.66
CA PHE A 131 3.36 7.03 -8.46
C PHE A 131 3.02 7.01 -9.96
N ASN A 132 4.06 6.94 -10.79
CA ASN A 132 3.92 6.91 -12.24
C ASN A 132 3.90 5.48 -12.78
N TYR A 133 3.25 5.32 -13.94
CA TYR A 133 3.29 4.08 -14.70
C TYR A 133 4.70 3.80 -15.20
N ARG A 134 5.11 2.54 -15.20
CA ARG A 134 6.38 2.05 -15.79
C ARG A 134 7.63 2.80 -15.32
N SER A 135 7.61 3.27 -14.09
CA SER A 135 8.69 4.05 -13.47
C SER A 135 9.29 3.29 -12.29
N SER A 136 9.73 2.08 -12.52
CA SER A 136 10.42 1.27 -11.51
C SER A 136 11.72 0.69 -12.05
N PHE A 137 12.73 0.63 -11.19
CA PHE A 137 14.01 0.01 -11.48
C PHE A 137 14.58 -0.58 -10.19
N LYS A 138 15.18 -1.76 -10.25
CA LYS A 138 15.95 -2.36 -9.16
C LYS A 138 17.38 -2.53 -9.62
N ASP A 139 18.31 -1.94 -8.88
CA ASP A 139 19.74 -2.03 -9.17
C ASP A 139 20.32 -3.36 -8.66
N LYS A 140 21.56 -3.64 -9.07
CA LYS A 140 22.30 -4.87 -8.72
C LYS A 140 22.63 -4.97 -7.23
N ASP A 141 22.72 -3.86 -6.53
CA ASP A 141 22.93 -3.78 -5.08
C ASP A 141 21.63 -3.94 -4.27
N GLY A 142 20.49 -4.13 -4.94
CA GLY A 142 19.18 -4.27 -4.33
C GLY A 142 18.46 -2.95 -4.07
N THR A 143 19.01 -1.81 -4.47
CA THR A 143 18.33 -0.52 -4.38
C THR A 143 17.16 -0.46 -5.36
N ILE A 144 15.99 -0.11 -4.86
CA ILE A 144 14.76 0.03 -5.64
C ILE A 144 14.48 1.52 -5.88
N TYR A 145 14.12 1.84 -7.12
CA TYR A 145 13.77 3.18 -7.57
C TYR A 145 12.35 3.19 -8.09
N PHE A 146 11.54 4.15 -7.64
CA PHE A 146 10.18 4.38 -8.12
C PHE A 146 9.97 5.85 -8.46
N GLY A 147 9.49 6.12 -9.67
CA GLY A 147 9.09 7.48 -10.07
C GLY A 147 7.69 7.81 -9.56
N SER A 148 7.55 9.03 -9.04
CA SER A 148 6.29 9.62 -8.61
C SER A 148 6.01 10.90 -9.40
N ILE A 149 4.86 11.53 -9.17
CA ILE A 149 4.51 12.79 -9.86
C ILE A 149 5.40 13.97 -9.43
N ASP A 150 5.95 13.93 -8.21
CA ASP A 150 6.76 15.02 -7.63
C ASP A 150 8.23 14.61 -7.43
N GLY A 151 8.72 13.64 -8.21
CA GLY A 151 10.11 13.20 -8.14
C GLY A 151 10.24 11.67 -8.17
N PHE A 152 11.19 11.14 -7.41
CA PHE A 152 11.40 9.70 -7.30
C PHE A 152 11.80 9.31 -5.88
N VAL A 153 11.57 8.04 -5.56
CA VAL A 153 12.01 7.40 -4.32
C VAL A 153 13.09 6.40 -4.65
N ALA A 154 14.17 6.41 -3.87
CA ALA A 154 15.23 5.41 -3.93
C ALA A 154 15.52 4.88 -2.52
N PHE A 155 15.48 3.58 -2.35
CA PHE A 155 15.79 2.95 -1.07
C PHE A 155 16.29 1.52 -1.25
N ASN A 156 17.09 1.06 -0.30
CA ASN A 156 17.48 -0.33 -0.25
C ASN A 156 16.69 -1.01 0.89
N PRO A 157 15.83 -2.00 0.61
CA PRO A 157 15.01 -2.67 1.61
C PRO A 157 15.81 -3.28 2.76
N LYS A 158 17.05 -3.73 2.51
CA LYS A 158 17.94 -4.30 3.55
C LYS A 158 18.41 -3.28 4.58
N THR A 159 18.63 -2.05 4.14
CA THR A 159 19.10 -0.95 5.01
C THR A 159 17.96 -0.07 5.48
N PHE A 160 16.77 -0.31 4.98
CA PHE A 160 15.58 0.41 5.37
C PHE A 160 15.20 0.05 6.81
N SER A 161 15.45 0.96 7.73
CA SER A 161 15.05 0.81 9.13
C SER A 161 13.80 1.66 9.40
N GLU A 162 12.79 1.02 9.92
CA GLU A 162 11.61 1.74 10.37
C GLU A 162 11.92 2.48 11.67
N ASN A 163 11.48 3.72 11.75
CA ASN A 163 11.47 4.42 13.02
C ASN A 163 10.43 3.73 13.95
N LYS A 164 10.92 3.00 14.94
CA LYS A 164 10.09 2.31 15.93
C LYS A 164 9.66 3.22 17.08
N TYR A 165 10.05 4.49 17.03
CA TYR A 165 9.65 5.44 18.04
C TYR A 165 8.14 5.66 17.97
N VAL A 166 7.44 5.27 19.00
CA VAL A 166 6.02 5.55 19.20
C VAL A 166 5.94 6.79 20.07
N PRO A 167 5.53 7.94 19.51
CA PRO A 167 5.40 9.16 20.32
C PRO A 167 4.35 8.94 21.40
N SER A 168 4.65 9.41 22.60
CA SER A 168 3.68 9.41 23.69
C SER A 168 2.57 10.42 23.38
N ALA A 169 1.33 9.95 23.26
CA ALA A 169 0.19 10.83 23.16
C ALA A 169 -0.14 11.41 24.54
N VAL A 170 -0.20 12.73 24.62
CA VAL A 170 -0.61 13.44 25.83
C VAL A 170 -1.84 14.29 25.57
N ILE A 171 -2.72 14.38 26.57
CA ILE A 171 -3.84 15.32 26.54
C ILE A 171 -3.29 16.69 26.91
N THR A 172 -3.39 17.66 25.99
CA THR A 172 -2.90 19.04 26.22
C THR A 172 -3.98 19.94 26.77
N ASP A 173 -5.21 19.77 26.29
CA ASP A 173 -6.32 20.64 26.67
C ASP A 173 -7.62 19.86 26.84
N PHE A 174 -8.44 20.35 27.74
CA PHE A 174 -9.82 19.93 27.96
C PHE A 174 -10.76 21.08 27.64
N LEU A 175 -11.75 20.84 26.81
CA LEU A 175 -12.77 21.81 26.45
C LEU A 175 -14.13 21.29 26.91
N LEU A 176 -14.88 22.20 27.54
CA LEU A 176 -16.26 21.97 27.94
C LEU A 176 -17.15 22.96 27.18
N PHE A 177 -18.15 22.46 26.42
CA PHE A 177 -18.97 23.30 25.53
C PHE A 177 -18.13 24.18 24.59
N ASN A 178 -17.07 23.60 24.00
CA ASN A 178 -16.08 24.28 23.13
C ASN A 178 -15.29 25.42 23.78
N LYS A 179 -15.32 25.56 25.13
CA LYS A 179 -14.49 26.49 25.86
C LYS A 179 -13.37 25.74 26.57
N GLU A 180 -12.15 26.23 26.41
CA GLU A 180 -10.97 25.69 27.10
C GLU A 180 -11.14 25.88 28.63
N MET A 181 -10.97 24.78 29.37
CA MET A 181 -11.05 24.75 30.82
C MET A 181 -9.65 24.71 31.44
N ARG A 182 -9.42 25.51 32.42
CA ARG A 182 -8.17 25.53 33.20
C ARG A 182 -8.43 25.12 34.64
N ALA A 183 -7.45 24.52 35.26
CA ALA A 183 -7.52 24.14 36.67
C ALA A 183 -7.81 25.39 37.54
N GLY A 184 -8.76 25.24 38.47
CA GLY A 184 -9.14 26.32 39.39
C GLY A 184 -9.99 27.46 38.80
N ALA A 185 -10.35 27.40 37.51
CA ALA A 185 -11.28 28.36 36.91
C ALA A 185 -12.70 28.08 37.38
N GLU A 186 -13.53 29.15 37.38
CA GLU A 186 -14.94 29.04 37.73
C GLU A 186 -15.66 28.01 36.83
N ASN A 187 -16.42 27.12 37.41
CA ASN A 187 -17.11 25.98 36.73
C ASN A 187 -16.18 24.95 36.03
N SER A 188 -14.88 25.00 36.29
CA SER A 188 -13.96 23.98 35.77
C SER A 188 -14.04 22.70 36.60
N PRO A 189 -14.18 21.52 35.97
CA PRO A 189 -14.09 20.25 36.66
C PRO A 189 -12.63 19.83 36.92
N LEU A 190 -11.65 20.61 36.40
CA LEU A 190 -10.22 20.33 36.54
C LEU A 190 -9.70 20.81 37.89
N GLN A 191 -9.14 19.89 38.68
CA GLN A 191 -8.42 20.20 39.91
C GLN A 191 -6.94 20.57 39.64
N GLU A 192 -6.36 20.01 38.60
CA GLU A 192 -5.01 20.23 38.12
C GLU A 192 -4.98 20.27 36.58
N ASN A 193 -3.81 20.56 36.00
CA ASN A 193 -3.69 20.54 34.54
C ASN A 193 -4.05 19.14 33.98
N ILE A 194 -4.91 19.12 32.97
CA ILE A 194 -5.40 17.87 32.35
C ILE A 194 -4.30 16.92 31.90
N THR A 195 -3.12 17.44 31.54
CA THR A 195 -1.95 16.65 31.17
C THR A 195 -1.46 15.74 32.29
N PHE A 196 -1.70 16.11 33.54
CA PHE A 196 -1.26 15.37 34.74
C PHE A 196 -2.41 14.72 35.48
N SER A 197 -3.64 14.90 35.03
CA SER A 197 -4.84 14.38 35.66
C SER A 197 -5.07 12.92 35.29
N ASP A 198 -5.10 12.05 36.28
CA ASP A 198 -5.46 10.64 36.11
C ASP A 198 -6.99 10.43 36.03
N LYS A 199 -7.75 11.42 36.50
CA LYS A 199 -9.22 11.30 36.59
C LYS A 199 -9.92 12.63 36.38
N LEU A 200 -10.91 12.65 35.54
CA LEU A 200 -11.81 13.76 35.31
C LEU A 200 -13.25 13.36 35.73
N LEU A 201 -13.85 14.13 36.60
CA LEU A 201 -15.25 13.93 37.02
C LEU A 201 -16.12 15.02 36.40
N LEU A 202 -17.12 14.61 35.65
CA LEU A 202 -18.11 15.48 35.03
C LEU A 202 -19.48 15.25 35.66
N CYS A 203 -20.25 16.33 35.86
CA CYS A 203 -21.65 16.21 36.21
C CYS A 203 -22.52 15.96 34.97
N ALA A 204 -23.76 15.48 35.16
CA ALA A 204 -24.67 15.13 34.07
C ALA A 204 -24.94 16.28 33.09
N GLU A 205 -24.84 17.53 33.56
CA GLU A 205 -25.02 18.73 32.75
C GLU A 205 -23.78 19.05 31.87
N GLN A 206 -22.60 18.48 32.18
CA GLN A 206 -21.34 18.69 31.47
C GLN A 206 -21.17 17.62 30.39
N ASN A 207 -22.15 17.47 29.52
CA ASN A 207 -22.28 16.36 28.56
C ASN A 207 -21.67 16.64 27.17
N SER A 208 -21.15 17.84 26.92
CA SER A 208 -20.48 18.21 25.67
C SER A 208 -19.05 18.61 25.95
N PHE A 209 -18.11 17.72 25.70
CA PHE A 209 -16.69 17.96 25.95
C PHE A 209 -15.81 17.43 24.83
N SER A 210 -14.59 17.93 24.75
CA SER A 210 -13.55 17.46 23.83
C SER A 210 -12.17 17.58 24.46
N PHE A 211 -11.23 16.79 23.92
CA PHE A 211 -9.82 16.83 24.29
C PHE A 211 -8.98 17.23 23.07
N ARG A 212 -7.94 18.01 23.33
CA ARG A 212 -6.83 18.17 22.38
C ARG A 212 -5.73 17.21 22.78
N LEU A 213 -5.13 16.59 21.77
CA LEU A 213 -4.04 15.64 21.94
C LEU A 213 -2.82 16.17 21.19
N ALA A 214 -1.64 15.97 21.77
CA ALA A 214 -0.38 16.18 21.10
C ALA A 214 0.45 14.88 21.18
N ALA A 215 1.18 14.58 20.11
CA ALA A 215 2.19 13.56 20.11
C ALA A 215 3.54 14.21 20.41
N LEU A 216 4.20 13.76 21.47
CA LEU A 216 5.53 14.25 21.85
C LEU A 216 6.58 13.34 21.20
N GLY A 217 7.33 13.90 20.24
CA GLY A 217 8.38 13.22 19.47
C GLY A 217 9.59 14.10 19.22
#